data_bf15311a57885b0ca06be56ec2963ec9
#
_entry.id   bf15311a57885b0ca06be56ec2963ec9
#
_cell.length_a   1.000
_cell.length_b   1.000
_cell.length_c   1.000
_cell.angle_alpha   90.00
_cell.angle_beta   90.00
_cell.angle_gamma   90.00
#
_symmetry.space_group_name_H-M   'P 1'
#
loop_
_entity.id
_entity.type
_entity.pdbx_description
1 polymer ?
#
loop_
_entity_poly.entity_id
_entity_poly.type
_entity_poly.pdbx_seq_one_letter_code
_entity_poly.pdbx_strand_id
1 'polypeptide(L)'
;MKKTIFSVALLLVSTGIFAQQQDSLLRRQMELQREFNPTLQDANKINSLPSIPQPAIKKANTGYSSWAGRTTPPLEIAVPTPTDIMTEVPFSSKKGYISLGAGNYANIDGALGYRLVENEKSNLTFNFLHSSSNGDINYVQESDPASNKAFFMDNLGQLRYGHLLSAFKLNLKAAYSHNAFNYYGNTFGSERFYDNENQTLGVFNLGLGMESNKSDLVNYRGFFDFRNFTTKYGSDLTSAGLKGNYIDAVVGLDKPFQGGDSRVGVDGKFLGVFYGQGMDDFTLLGANPYVAFEGLNWKARLGVDLLFQMLGGTKFRVAPNVELDLKVAGHSSLYAHVKGGIDDNTYLDMMNESRYISPMTPVNSSFSIVDIVAGAKIGEVSGFRFDIFGGFKKTEDEHFLVLHQIFPAGTFDMPSIKESLAPLYGNLAHSQFGGMIQSNIWSPLDIALRVKKNFYTVNDTGIPDAKAYNKPGFETDISATFSAMSNLKFTFNYYFSGDRWSYLNFANVKMSNINDLNLGAVYDLNESFAIHLKANNLLLQKYDIWYGYPAQGFNAMGGFTFKF
;
A
#
# COMPACT_ATOMS: atom_id res chain seq x y z
N MET A 1 32.27 7.90 17.28
CA MET A 1 30.94 8.02 16.67
C MET A 1 29.81 8.47 17.61
N LYS A 2 29.77 8.11 18.92
CA LYS A 2 28.71 8.59 19.84
C LYS A 2 28.75 10.10 20.15
N LYS A 3 29.90 10.76 20.05
CA LYS A 3 30.04 12.20 20.31
C LYS A 3 29.64 13.09 19.12
N THR A 4 29.70 12.60 17.90
CA THR A 4 29.35 13.35 16.67
C THR A 4 27.85 13.42 16.44
N ILE A 5 27.09 12.39 16.80
CA ILE A 5 25.62 12.38 16.66
C ILE A 5 24.97 13.37 17.65
N PHE A 6 25.51 13.47 18.85
CA PHE A 6 25.04 14.41 19.86
C PHE A 6 25.32 15.86 19.48
N SER A 7 26.44 16.10 18.80
CA SER A 7 26.83 17.45 18.31
C SER A 7 25.95 17.92 17.15
N VAL A 8 25.49 17.02 16.26
CA VAL A 8 24.58 17.37 15.15
C VAL A 8 23.16 17.65 15.67
N ALA A 9 22.69 16.88 16.65
CA ALA A 9 21.40 17.13 17.30
C ALA A 9 21.39 18.46 18.08
N LEU A 10 22.51 18.82 18.70
CA LEU A 10 22.66 20.10 19.43
C LEU A 10 22.78 21.31 18.47
N LEU A 11 23.35 21.13 17.29
CA LEU A 11 23.43 22.17 16.25
C LEU A 11 22.06 22.46 15.60
N LEU A 12 21.19 21.46 15.46
CA LEU A 12 19.83 21.65 14.96
C LEU A 12 18.92 22.36 15.97
N VAL A 13 19.19 22.22 17.27
CA VAL A 13 18.46 22.92 18.33
C VAL A 13 18.94 24.36 18.50
N SER A 14 20.22 24.65 18.23
CA SER A 14 20.80 25.99 18.44
C SER A 14 20.47 26.98 17.31
N THR A 15 20.10 26.54 16.13
CA THR A 15 19.69 27.43 15.03
C THR A 15 18.25 27.95 15.15
N GLY A 16 17.44 27.36 16.02
CA GLY A 16 16.06 27.80 16.27
C GLY A 16 15.91 28.97 17.26
N ILE A 17 16.98 29.37 17.97
CA ILE A 17 16.89 30.36 19.06
C ILE A 17 17.22 31.78 18.60
N PHE A 18 17.74 32.00 17.41
CA PHE A 18 18.13 33.34 16.93
C PHE A 18 17.13 34.03 15.98
N ALA A 19 15.92 33.55 15.84
CA ALA A 19 14.89 34.16 14.98
C ALA A 19 13.87 35.03 15.77
N GLN A 20 14.20 35.48 16.99
CA GLN A 20 13.40 36.47 17.71
C GLN A 20 14.29 37.68 18.07
N GLN A 21 14.49 38.54 17.12
CA GLN A 21 14.87 39.94 17.41
C GLN A 21 13.97 40.88 16.62
N GLN A 22 13.02 41.39 17.37
CA GLN A 22 12.35 42.67 17.32
C GLN A 22 12.67 43.55 16.10
N ASP A 23 11.68 43.78 15.27
CA ASP A 23 11.57 45.06 14.57
C ASP A 23 10.30 45.78 15.06
N SER A 24 10.47 46.49 16.16
CA SER A 24 9.60 47.57 16.59
C SER A 24 10.08 48.84 15.91
N LEU A 25 9.43 49.27 14.86
CA LEU A 25 9.36 50.64 14.36
C LEU A 25 8.90 50.64 12.90
N LEU A 26 7.60 50.62 12.73
CA LEU A 26 6.90 51.31 11.63
C LEU A 26 5.38 50.96 11.70
N ARG A 27 4.73 51.37 12.79
CA ARG A 27 3.28 51.58 12.76
C ARG A 27 3.02 52.93 12.09
N ARG A 28 2.83 52.94 10.79
CA ARG A 28 2.11 54.01 10.11
C ARG A 28 0.65 53.56 10.05
N GLN A 29 -0.15 54.08 10.95
CA GLN A 29 -1.60 54.09 10.75
C GLN A 29 -1.90 55.01 9.59
N MET A 30 -2.30 54.44 8.48
CA MET A 30 -3.02 55.18 7.44
C MET A 30 -4.49 54.92 7.68
N GLU A 31 -5.20 55.87 8.27
CA GLU A 31 -6.64 55.96 8.23
C GLU A 31 -7.06 56.36 6.82
N LEU A 32 -7.57 55.43 6.04
CA LEU A 32 -8.28 55.70 4.79
C LEU A 32 -9.76 55.86 5.15
N GLN A 33 -10.19 57.07 5.38
CA GLN A 33 -11.61 57.41 5.33
C GLN A 33 -12.04 57.40 3.86
N ARG A 34 -12.78 56.36 3.50
CA ARG A 34 -13.48 56.27 2.23
C ARG A 34 -14.95 56.52 2.51
N GLU A 35 -15.48 57.63 2.04
CA GLU A 35 -16.92 57.84 1.99
C GLU A 35 -17.57 56.70 1.18
N PHE A 36 -18.38 55.91 1.83
CA PHE A 36 -19.14 54.83 1.22
C PHE A 36 -20.44 55.41 0.68
N ASN A 37 -20.50 55.64 -0.66
CA ASN A 37 -21.74 55.91 -1.35
C ASN A 37 -22.34 54.58 -1.82
N PRO A 38 -23.44 54.10 -1.19
CA PRO A 38 -24.12 52.90 -1.65
C PRO A 38 -24.87 53.17 -2.95
N THR A 39 -24.33 52.80 -4.07
CA THR A 39 -25.11 52.65 -5.29
C THR A 39 -25.72 51.25 -5.30
N LEU A 40 -27.03 51.18 -5.20
CA LEU A 40 -27.80 49.96 -5.49
C LEU A 40 -27.60 49.63 -6.97
N GLN A 41 -26.72 48.67 -7.26
CA GLN A 41 -26.76 48.02 -8.56
C GLN A 41 -27.72 46.83 -8.45
N ASP A 42 -28.73 46.84 -9.33
CA ASP A 42 -29.62 45.71 -9.52
C ASP A 42 -28.81 44.44 -9.78
N ALA A 43 -28.98 43.47 -8.92
CA ALA A 43 -28.38 42.16 -9.07
C ALA A 43 -29.09 41.44 -10.24
N ASN A 44 -28.47 41.44 -11.40
CA ASN A 44 -28.88 40.57 -12.48
C ASN A 44 -28.72 39.12 -12.01
N LYS A 45 -29.85 38.44 -11.89
CA LYS A 45 -29.90 37.01 -11.57
C LYS A 45 -29.14 36.24 -12.64
N ILE A 46 -27.95 35.76 -12.31
CA ILE A 46 -27.18 34.89 -13.21
C ILE A 46 -27.91 33.54 -13.25
N ASN A 47 -28.71 33.36 -14.32
CA ASN A 47 -29.39 32.09 -14.61
C ASN A 47 -28.47 31.13 -15.39
N SER A 48 -27.23 31.02 -15.02
CA SER A 48 -26.36 29.93 -15.48
C SER A 48 -26.27 28.91 -14.36
N LEU A 49 -26.89 27.77 -14.55
CA LEU A 49 -26.62 26.60 -13.72
C LEU A 49 -25.09 26.32 -13.81
N PRO A 50 -24.38 26.23 -12.70
CA PRO A 50 -22.99 25.84 -12.73
C PRO A 50 -22.90 24.47 -13.40
N SER A 51 -22.12 24.35 -14.46
CA SER A 51 -21.81 23.07 -15.05
C SER A 51 -20.93 22.35 -14.01
N ILE A 52 -21.54 21.44 -13.26
CA ILE A 52 -20.84 20.60 -12.30
C ILE A 52 -20.07 19.56 -13.13
N PRO A 53 -18.73 19.59 -13.20
CA PRO A 53 -18.00 18.52 -13.85
C PRO A 53 -18.32 17.22 -13.12
N GLN A 54 -18.70 16.19 -13.86
CA GLN A 54 -18.96 14.88 -13.28
C GLN A 54 -17.73 14.44 -12.47
N PRO A 55 -17.91 13.98 -11.22
CA PRO A 55 -16.79 13.53 -10.42
C PRO A 55 -16.11 12.40 -11.17
N ALA A 56 -14.80 12.56 -11.41
CA ALA A 56 -13.97 11.45 -11.84
C ALA A 56 -14.01 10.42 -10.69
N ILE A 57 -14.78 9.36 -10.88
CA ILE A 57 -14.73 8.21 -9.98
C ILE A 57 -13.28 7.74 -10.09
N LYS A 58 -12.46 7.99 -9.06
CA LYS A 58 -11.19 7.29 -8.92
C LYS A 58 -11.57 5.83 -8.78
N LYS A 59 -11.54 5.11 -9.89
CA LYS A 59 -11.63 3.66 -9.85
C LYS A 59 -10.52 3.22 -8.92
N ALA A 60 -10.86 2.45 -7.91
CA ALA A 60 -9.86 1.73 -7.14
C ALA A 60 -8.92 1.12 -8.17
N ASN A 61 -7.62 1.36 -7.99
CA ASN A 61 -6.58 0.95 -8.91
C ASN A 61 -6.61 -0.59 -8.90
N THR A 62 -7.47 -1.16 -9.76
CA THR A 62 -7.48 -2.59 -9.98
C THR A 62 -6.18 -2.87 -10.69
N GLY A 63 -5.21 -3.41 -9.96
CA GLY A 63 -3.89 -3.73 -10.48
C GLY A 63 -4.03 -4.49 -11.80
N TYR A 64 -3.53 -3.89 -12.87
CA TYR A 64 -3.74 -4.37 -14.23
C TYR A 64 -3.00 -5.66 -14.55
N SER A 65 -2.06 -6.06 -13.74
CA SER A 65 -1.62 -7.43 -13.74
C SER A 65 -1.78 -7.95 -12.32
N SER A 66 -2.75 -8.79 -12.11
CA SER A 66 -2.88 -9.58 -10.89
C SER A 66 -1.63 -10.46 -10.63
N TRP A 67 -0.71 -10.48 -11.56
CA TRP A 67 0.55 -11.20 -11.55
C TRP A 67 1.75 -10.33 -11.21
N ALA A 68 1.76 -9.07 -11.61
CA ALA A 68 2.69 -8.10 -11.09
C ALA A 68 2.16 -7.64 -9.73
N GLY A 69 2.33 -8.46 -8.71
CA GLY A 69 2.15 -8.04 -7.35
C GLY A 69 3.00 -6.77 -7.20
N ARG A 70 2.34 -5.60 -7.07
CA ARG A 70 3.05 -4.43 -6.60
C ARG A 70 3.67 -4.85 -5.29
N THR A 71 4.97 -5.05 -5.26
CA THR A 71 5.72 -4.85 -4.04
C THR A 71 5.66 -3.36 -3.78
N THR A 72 4.49 -2.87 -3.38
CA THR A 72 4.39 -1.56 -2.78
C THR A 72 5.13 -1.68 -1.47
N PRO A 73 6.27 -0.99 -1.32
CA PRO A 73 6.79 -0.81 0.01
C PRO A 73 5.65 -0.21 0.84
N PRO A 74 5.49 -0.58 2.13
CA PRO A 74 4.37 -0.15 2.98
C PRO A 74 4.33 1.37 3.25
N LEU A 75 5.11 2.15 2.58
CA LEU A 75 5.09 3.59 2.56
C LEU A 75 4.29 4.08 1.34
N GLU A 76 2.98 3.93 1.39
CA GLU A 76 2.14 4.94 0.76
C GLU A 76 2.38 6.23 1.55
N ILE A 77 3.20 7.11 1.00
CA ILE A 77 3.20 8.51 1.42
C ILE A 77 1.79 9.00 1.10
N ALA A 78 0.94 9.02 2.14
CA ALA A 78 -0.38 9.59 2.00
C ALA A 78 -0.19 11.02 1.52
N VAL A 79 -0.50 11.27 0.26
CA VAL A 79 -0.57 12.64 -0.26
C VAL A 79 -1.61 13.32 0.62
N PRO A 80 -1.28 14.36 1.40
CA PRO A 80 -2.29 15.07 2.15
C PRO A 80 -3.33 15.54 1.14
N THR A 81 -4.56 15.10 1.30
CA THR A 81 -5.68 15.61 0.54
C THR A 81 -5.68 17.12 0.69
N PRO A 82 -5.73 17.90 -0.40
CA PRO A 82 -5.86 19.35 -0.33
C PRO A 82 -7.07 19.65 0.56
N THR A 83 -6.88 20.43 1.58
CA THR A 83 -7.85 20.64 2.67
C THR A 83 -9.08 21.46 2.24
N ASP A 84 -9.20 21.90 0.98
CA ASP A 84 -10.18 22.89 0.59
C ASP A 84 -10.92 22.65 -0.74
N ILE A 85 -11.02 21.43 -1.19
CA ILE A 85 -12.04 21.11 -2.19
C ILE A 85 -12.84 19.94 -1.61
N MET A 86 -13.82 20.25 -0.78
CA MET A 86 -14.99 19.39 -0.64
C MET A 86 -15.72 19.47 -1.99
N THR A 87 -15.26 18.70 -2.95
CA THR A 87 -16.13 18.30 -4.06
C THR A 87 -17.22 17.49 -3.38
N GLU A 88 -18.38 18.08 -3.21
CA GLU A 88 -19.59 17.32 -2.96
C GLU A 88 -19.66 16.30 -4.10
N VAL A 89 -19.33 15.07 -3.79
CA VAL A 89 -19.54 13.97 -4.73
C VAL A 89 -21.04 13.94 -4.95
N PRO A 90 -21.54 14.27 -6.14
CA PRO A 90 -22.98 14.34 -6.35
C PRO A 90 -23.56 12.99 -5.97
N PHE A 91 -24.58 13.03 -5.13
CA PHE A 91 -25.24 11.84 -4.63
C PHE A 91 -25.76 11.04 -5.83
N SER A 92 -25.15 9.89 -6.08
CA SER A 92 -25.63 9.01 -7.15
C SER A 92 -26.91 8.33 -6.68
N SER A 93 -27.99 8.52 -7.39
CA SER A 93 -29.25 7.77 -7.17
C SER A 93 -29.09 6.26 -7.41
N LYS A 94 -27.99 5.85 -8.07
CA LYS A 94 -27.67 4.45 -8.33
C LYS A 94 -27.17 3.76 -7.07
N LYS A 95 -27.85 2.72 -6.63
CA LYS A 95 -27.53 1.98 -5.40
C LYS A 95 -26.48 0.91 -5.59
N GLY A 96 -26.31 0.42 -6.82
CA GLY A 96 -25.39 -0.65 -7.09
C GLY A 96 -24.74 -0.61 -8.47
N TYR A 97 -23.76 -1.50 -8.63
CA TYR A 97 -23.15 -1.77 -9.91
C TYR A 97 -22.74 -3.23 -10.04
N ILE A 98 -22.72 -3.73 -11.26
CA ILE A 98 -22.13 -4.99 -11.66
C ILE A 98 -21.15 -4.68 -12.79
N SER A 99 -19.92 -5.16 -12.68
CA SER A 99 -18.89 -5.08 -13.73
C SER A 99 -18.40 -6.49 -14.04
N LEU A 100 -18.38 -6.85 -15.31
CA LEU A 100 -17.88 -8.14 -15.77
C LEU A 100 -16.93 -7.92 -16.93
N GLY A 101 -15.81 -8.64 -16.95
CA GLY A 101 -14.83 -8.62 -18.03
C GLY A 101 -14.29 -10.02 -18.29
N ALA A 102 -13.96 -10.29 -19.54
CA ALA A 102 -13.33 -11.55 -19.96
C ALA A 102 -12.23 -11.28 -21.00
N GLY A 103 -11.23 -12.14 -21.04
CA GLY A 103 -10.08 -11.99 -21.93
C GLY A 103 -9.39 -13.29 -22.26
N ASN A 104 -8.28 -13.18 -23.00
CA ASN A 104 -7.40 -14.33 -23.26
C ASN A 104 -6.78 -14.86 -21.94
N TYR A 105 -6.10 -15.98 -21.95
CA TYR A 105 -5.69 -16.77 -20.78
C TYR A 105 -6.88 -17.15 -19.87
N ALA A 106 -8.09 -17.21 -20.42
CA ALA A 106 -9.33 -17.35 -19.65
C ALA A 106 -9.41 -16.38 -18.45
N ASN A 107 -8.90 -15.15 -18.64
CA ASN A 107 -9.03 -14.09 -17.64
C ASN A 107 -10.50 -13.71 -17.49
N ILE A 108 -10.98 -13.70 -16.25
CA ILE A 108 -12.32 -13.26 -15.89
C ILE A 108 -12.20 -12.31 -14.69
N ASP A 109 -12.73 -11.08 -14.84
CA ASP A 109 -12.88 -10.12 -13.77
C ASP A 109 -14.37 -9.89 -13.50
N GLY A 110 -14.74 -9.91 -12.23
CA GLY A 110 -16.10 -9.62 -11.78
C GLY A 110 -16.08 -8.67 -10.58
N ALA A 111 -16.95 -7.68 -10.58
CA ALA A 111 -17.14 -6.81 -9.44
C ALA A 111 -18.63 -6.49 -9.27
N LEU A 112 -19.11 -6.56 -8.04
CA LEU A 112 -20.46 -6.18 -7.64
C LEU A 112 -20.37 -5.33 -6.39
N GLY A 113 -21.01 -4.17 -6.40
CA GLY A 113 -21.16 -3.32 -5.23
C GLY A 113 -22.61 -2.91 -5.05
N TYR A 114 -23.10 -2.92 -3.82
CA TYR A 114 -24.46 -2.52 -3.51
C TYR A 114 -24.56 -1.81 -2.16
N ARG A 115 -25.24 -0.66 -2.12
CA ARG A 115 -25.57 0.08 -0.91
C ARG A 115 -26.90 -0.41 -0.36
N LEU A 116 -26.83 -1.26 0.67
CA LEU A 116 -28.00 -1.85 1.33
C LEU A 116 -28.75 -0.84 2.18
N VAL A 117 -28.01 -0.01 2.91
CA VAL A 117 -28.53 1.08 3.73
C VAL A 117 -27.70 2.31 3.46
N GLU A 118 -28.36 3.43 3.29
CA GLU A 118 -27.73 4.74 3.14
C GLU A 118 -28.65 5.82 3.69
N ASN A 119 -28.27 6.42 4.78
CA ASN A 119 -28.91 7.59 5.38
C ASN A 119 -27.85 8.44 6.09
N GLU A 120 -28.23 9.59 6.63
CA GLU A 120 -27.31 10.54 7.26
C GLU A 120 -26.45 9.94 8.39
N LYS A 121 -26.93 8.90 9.07
CA LYS A 121 -26.25 8.28 10.22
C LYS A 121 -25.67 6.91 9.94
N SER A 122 -26.20 6.20 8.95
CA SER A 122 -25.84 4.80 8.72
C SER A 122 -25.59 4.52 7.26
N ASN A 123 -24.56 3.75 6.99
CA ASN A 123 -24.31 3.15 5.68
C ASN A 123 -24.02 1.65 5.85
N LEU A 124 -24.57 0.86 4.96
CA LEU A 124 -24.27 -0.57 4.86
C LEU A 124 -24.01 -0.89 3.39
N THR A 125 -22.82 -1.35 3.09
CA THR A 125 -22.40 -1.70 1.73
C THR A 125 -22.00 -3.15 1.66
N PHE A 126 -22.37 -3.80 0.57
CA PHE A 126 -21.88 -5.10 0.17
C PHE A 126 -21.01 -4.96 -1.07
N ASN A 127 -19.85 -5.63 -1.08
CA ASN A 127 -18.97 -5.71 -2.24
C ASN A 127 -18.56 -7.17 -2.47
N PHE A 128 -18.51 -7.56 -3.72
CA PHE A 128 -17.95 -8.83 -4.17
C PHE A 128 -16.99 -8.58 -5.31
N LEU A 129 -15.81 -9.20 -5.26
CA LEU A 129 -14.77 -9.13 -6.28
C LEU A 129 -14.38 -10.54 -6.69
N HIS A 130 -14.20 -10.75 -7.96
CA HIS A 130 -13.68 -11.97 -8.56
C HIS A 130 -12.60 -11.62 -9.57
N SER A 131 -11.48 -12.33 -9.52
CA SER A 131 -10.47 -12.30 -10.57
C SER A 131 -9.90 -13.70 -10.76
N SER A 132 -9.81 -14.15 -11.98
CA SER A 132 -9.28 -15.49 -12.27
C SER A 132 -8.55 -15.52 -13.59
N SER A 133 -7.65 -16.49 -13.71
CA SER A 133 -6.92 -16.78 -14.93
C SER A 133 -6.58 -18.27 -15.02
N ASN A 134 -6.52 -18.80 -16.23
CA ASN A 134 -6.15 -20.18 -16.47
C ASN A 134 -5.60 -20.32 -17.89
N GLY A 135 -4.30 -20.16 -18.06
CA GLY A 135 -3.68 -20.20 -19.39
C GLY A 135 -2.20 -20.59 -19.34
N ASP A 136 -1.67 -20.96 -20.49
CA ASP A 136 -0.27 -21.35 -20.64
C ASP A 136 0.64 -20.11 -20.66
N ILE A 137 1.65 -20.10 -19.79
CA ILE A 137 2.65 -19.05 -19.68
C ILE A 137 4.01 -19.59 -20.05
N ASN A 138 4.69 -18.89 -20.97
CA ASN A 138 6.05 -19.23 -21.40
C ASN A 138 7.06 -18.78 -20.35
N TYR A 139 8.03 -19.63 -20.05
CA TYR A 139 9.14 -19.30 -19.18
C TYR A 139 10.10 -18.29 -19.81
N VAL A 140 10.77 -17.48 -18.98
CA VAL A 140 11.78 -16.53 -19.40
C VAL A 140 13.08 -17.24 -19.71
N GLN A 141 13.46 -18.19 -18.87
CA GLN A 141 14.63 -19.04 -19.05
C GLN A 141 14.29 -20.20 -20.01
N GLU A 142 15.29 -20.65 -20.76
CA GLU A 142 15.15 -21.88 -21.53
C GLU A 142 14.92 -23.06 -20.59
N SER A 143 13.86 -23.80 -20.83
CA SER A 143 13.41 -24.90 -19.97
C SER A 143 12.61 -25.92 -20.76
N ASP A 144 12.55 -27.14 -20.25
CA ASP A 144 11.69 -28.19 -20.74
C ASP A 144 10.73 -28.64 -19.63
N PRO A 145 9.42 -28.45 -19.78
CA PRO A 145 8.73 -27.81 -20.93
C PRO A 145 8.95 -26.29 -20.97
N ALA A 146 8.82 -25.70 -22.16
CA ALA A 146 9.02 -24.26 -22.39
C ALA A 146 7.89 -23.38 -21.82
N SER A 147 6.76 -23.95 -21.43
CA SER A 147 5.59 -23.27 -20.85
C SER A 147 4.87 -24.14 -19.85
N ASN A 148 4.09 -23.54 -18.99
CA ASN A 148 3.19 -24.24 -18.08
C ASN A 148 1.87 -23.52 -17.91
N LYS A 149 0.88 -24.29 -17.55
CA LYS A 149 -0.44 -23.77 -17.19
C LYS A 149 -0.38 -23.07 -15.86
N ALA A 150 -0.61 -21.77 -15.88
CA ALA A 150 -0.73 -20.96 -14.70
C ALA A 150 -2.20 -20.71 -14.37
N PHE A 151 -2.57 -21.00 -13.16
CA PHE A 151 -3.94 -20.85 -12.66
C PHE A 151 -3.97 -20.01 -11.39
N PHE A 152 -4.93 -19.11 -11.34
CA PHE A 152 -5.38 -18.53 -10.08
C PHE A 152 -6.86 -18.17 -10.13
N MET A 153 -7.47 -18.08 -8.96
CA MET A 153 -8.82 -17.60 -8.74
C MET A 153 -8.89 -16.90 -7.38
N ASP A 154 -9.21 -15.63 -7.39
CA ASP A 154 -9.32 -14.80 -6.20
C ASP A 154 -10.76 -14.30 -6.06
N ASN A 155 -11.36 -14.56 -4.91
CA ASN A 155 -12.71 -14.11 -4.57
C ASN A 155 -12.67 -13.35 -3.25
N LEU A 156 -13.39 -12.25 -3.16
CA LEU A 156 -13.55 -11.46 -1.94
C LEU A 156 -15.00 -11.02 -1.81
N GLY A 157 -15.68 -11.47 -0.77
CA GLY A 157 -16.97 -10.96 -0.34
C GLY A 157 -16.81 -10.09 0.90
N GLN A 158 -17.41 -8.89 0.94
CA GLN A 158 -17.24 -7.96 2.05
C GLN A 158 -18.52 -7.20 2.34
N LEU A 159 -18.85 -7.10 3.64
CA LEU A 159 -19.86 -6.21 4.20
C LEU A 159 -19.16 -5.14 5.05
N ARG A 160 -19.55 -3.88 4.86
CA ARG A 160 -19.09 -2.76 5.69
C ARG A 160 -20.30 -2.00 6.21
N TYR A 161 -20.36 -1.80 7.51
CA TYR A 161 -21.37 -1.01 8.17
C TYR A 161 -20.71 0.15 8.90
N GLY A 162 -21.14 1.36 8.61
CA GLY A 162 -20.76 2.57 9.31
C GLY A 162 -21.98 3.17 10.01
N HIS A 163 -21.80 3.63 11.26
CA HIS A 163 -22.85 4.32 12.00
C HIS A 163 -22.27 5.52 12.78
N LEU A 164 -22.88 6.67 12.58
CA LEU A 164 -22.52 7.89 13.27
C LEU A 164 -23.43 8.06 14.50
N LEU A 165 -22.87 7.82 15.69
CA LEU A 165 -23.48 8.13 16.96
C LEU A 165 -23.15 9.56 17.39
N SER A 166 -23.87 10.09 18.37
CA SER A 166 -23.58 11.44 18.90
C SER A 166 -22.19 11.57 19.51
N ALA A 167 -21.65 10.50 20.11
CA ALA A 167 -20.35 10.50 20.79
C ALA A 167 -19.21 9.94 19.95
N PHE A 168 -19.47 9.05 19.00
CA PHE A 168 -18.43 8.37 18.22
C PHE A 168 -18.96 7.82 16.90
N LYS A 169 -18.04 7.52 15.99
CA LYS A 169 -18.28 6.74 14.77
C LYS A 169 -17.98 5.27 15.03
N LEU A 170 -18.87 4.40 14.59
CA LEU A 170 -18.72 2.96 14.61
C LEU A 170 -18.53 2.44 13.18
N ASN A 171 -17.52 1.61 12.95
CA ASN A 171 -17.29 0.93 11.69
C ASN A 171 -17.17 -0.59 11.94
N LEU A 172 -18.00 -1.36 11.25
CA LEU A 172 -17.96 -2.82 11.28
C LEU A 172 -17.61 -3.34 9.89
N LYS A 173 -16.77 -4.36 9.83
CA LYS A 173 -16.38 -5.05 8.61
C LYS A 173 -16.51 -6.55 8.83
N ALA A 174 -17.12 -7.24 7.89
CA ALA A 174 -17.06 -8.69 7.77
C ALA A 174 -16.64 -9.03 6.35
N ALA A 175 -15.62 -9.87 6.18
CA ALA A 175 -15.13 -10.25 4.87
C ALA A 175 -14.71 -11.72 4.85
N TYR A 176 -14.84 -12.32 3.67
CA TYR A 176 -14.29 -13.62 3.38
C TYR A 176 -13.58 -13.58 2.03
N SER A 177 -12.32 -13.98 2.02
CA SER A 177 -11.58 -14.20 0.79
C SER A 177 -11.28 -15.68 0.59
N HIS A 178 -11.35 -16.11 -0.65
CA HIS A 178 -10.95 -17.43 -1.08
C HIS A 178 -10.07 -17.31 -2.32
N ASN A 179 -8.82 -17.71 -2.17
CA ASN A 179 -7.80 -17.68 -3.21
C ASN A 179 -7.41 -19.12 -3.55
N ALA A 180 -7.34 -19.44 -4.84
CA ALA A 180 -6.86 -20.72 -5.32
C ALA A 180 -5.80 -20.48 -6.41
N PHE A 181 -4.72 -21.26 -6.41
CA PHE A 181 -3.62 -21.08 -7.36
C PHE A 181 -2.76 -22.35 -7.45
N ASN A 182 -1.98 -22.49 -8.52
CA ASN A 182 -0.99 -23.53 -8.63
C ASN A 182 0.44 -22.96 -8.57
N TYR A 183 1.39 -23.78 -8.14
CA TYR A 183 2.82 -23.49 -8.20
C TYR A 183 3.31 -23.85 -9.59
N TYR A 184 3.24 -22.91 -10.55
CA TYR A 184 3.63 -23.16 -11.93
C TYR A 184 5.08 -22.81 -12.23
N GLY A 185 5.83 -22.37 -11.23
CA GLY A 185 7.24 -22.00 -11.39
C GLY A 185 8.09 -23.11 -11.99
N ASN A 186 9.15 -22.76 -12.70
CA ASN A 186 10.13 -23.70 -13.20
C ASN A 186 11.54 -23.16 -13.01
N THR A 187 12.25 -23.72 -12.06
CA THR A 187 13.57 -23.24 -11.65
C THR A 187 14.64 -24.31 -11.68
N PHE A 188 14.25 -25.59 -11.69
CA PHE A 188 15.14 -26.73 -11.51
C PHE A 188 15.08 -27.75 -12.67
N GLY A 189 14.42 -27.43 -13.80
CA GLY A 189 14.31 -28.34 -14.95
C GLY A 189 13.15 -29.32 -14.88
N SER A 190 13.22 -30.37 -15.67
CA SER A 190 12.11 -31.17 -16.19
C SER A 190 11.26 -31.97 -15.19
N GLU A 191 11.65 -32.15 -13.95
CA GLU A 191 10.86 -32.95 -13.02
C GLU A 191 10.05 -32.08 -12.06
N ARG A 192 8.76 -31.95 -12.34
CA ARG A 192 7.76 -31.37 -11.43
C ARG A 192 7.20 -32.46 -10.55
N PHE A 193 7.23 -32.22 -9.25
CA PHE A 193 6.65 -33.18 -8.30
C PHE A 193 5.13 -33.07 -8.21
N TYR A 194 4.52 -31.96 -8.67
CA TYR A 194 3.09 -31.67 -8.45
C TYR A 194 2.46 -30.97 -9.65
N ASP A 195 2.33 -31.69 -10.78
CA ASP A 195 1.52 -31.21 -11.89
C ASP A 195 0.03 -31.19 -11.46
N ASN A 196 -0.58 -30.01 -11.55
CA ASN A 196 -2.04 -29.76 -11.45
C ASN A 196 -2.71 -29.70 -10.06
N GLU A 197 -1.97 -29.69 -8.96
CA GLU A 197 -2.60 -29.50 -7.65
C GLU A 197 -2.69 -28.01 -7.28
N ASN A 198 -3.92 -27.57 -7.00
CA ASN A 198 -4.18 -26.20 -6.60
C ASN A 198 -4.10 -26.03 -5.08
N GLN A 199 -3.25 -25.12 -4.62
CA GLN A 199 -3.29 -24.60 -3.27
C GLN A 199 -4.49 -23.69 -3.10
N THR A 200 -5.06 -23.63 -1.91
CA THR A 200 -6.06 -22.63 -1.57
C THR A 200 -5.71 -21.92 -0.27
N LEU A 201 -6.14 -20.67 -0.20
CA LEU A 201 -6.09 -19.86 1.01
C LEU A 201 -7.47 -19.27 1.26
N GLY A 202 -8.13 -19.69 2.33
CA GLY A 202 -9.34 -19.07 2.83
C GLY A 202 -9.03 -18.14 3.99
N VAL A 203 -9.55 -16.91 3.98
CA VAL A 203 -9.40 -15.95 5.09
C VAL A 203 -10.75 -15.36 5.44
N PHE A 204 -11.18 -15.59 6.66
CA PHE A 204 -12.33 -14.90 7.26
C PHE A 204 -11.83 -13.73 8.11
N ASN A 205 -12.44 -12.56 7.96
CA ASN A 205 -12.05 -11.35 8.65
C ASN A 205 -13.25 -10.64 9.28
N LEU A 206 -13.10 -10.28 10.56
CA LEU A 206 -14.03 -9.40 11.29
C LEU A 206 -13.27 -8.18 11.80
N GLY A 207 -13.74 -6.99 11.46
CA GLY A 207 -13.16 -5.73 11.91
C GLY A 207 -14.17 -4.89 12.66
N LEU A 208 -13.71 -4.24 13.73
CA LEU A 208 -14.45 -3.25 14.52
C LEU A 208 -13.58 -2.01 14.65
N GLY A 209 -14.08 -0.87 14.21
CA GLY A 209 -13.45 0.44 14.40
C GLY A 209 -14.36 1.37 15.17
N MET A 210 -13.80 2.11 16.10
CA MET A 210 -14.48 3.13 16.87
C MET A 210 -13.60 4.37 16.98
N GLU A 211 -14.17 5.54 16.72
CA GLU A 211 -13.46 6.82 16.80
C GLU A 211 -14.40 7.84 17.45
N SER A 212 -13.95 8.48 18.53
CA SER A 212 -14.72 9.54 19.20
C SER A 212 -14.88 10.75 18.28
N ASN A 213 -16.00 11.43 18.39
CA ASN A 213 -16.12 12.77 17.84
C ASN A 213 -15.13 13.68 18.59
N LYS A 214 -14.48 14.62 17.88
CA LYS A 214 -13.48 15.51 18.48
C LYS A 214 -14.06 16.20 19.71
N SER A 215 -13.31 16.13 20.82
CA SER A 215 -13.67 16.67 22.11
C SER A 215 -12.50 17.41 22.71
N ASP A 216 -12.78 18.48 23.46
CA ASP A 216 -11.78 19.21 24.24
C ASP A 216 -11.35 18.46 25.51
N LEU A 217 -12.03 17.37 25.86
CA LEU A 217 -11.74 16.60 27.06
C LEU A 217 -10.77 15.46 26.77
N VAL A 218 -11.23 14.44 26.10
CA VAL A 218 -10.43 13.25 25.72
C VAL A 218 -10.97 12.69 24.42
N ASN A 219 -10.09 12.46 23.48
CA ASN A 219 -10.40 11.71 22.27
C ASN A 219 -9.94 10.27 22.44
N TYR A 220 -10.71 9.36 21.91
CA TYR A 220 -10.38 7.94 21.90
C TYR A 220 -10.61 7.33 20.53
N ARG A 221 -9.79 6.36 20.19
CA ARG A 221 -9.94 5.51 19.01
C ARG A 221 -9.65 4.08 19.38
N GLY A 222 -10.37 3.17 18.76
CA GLY A 222 -10.16 1.74 18.92
C GLY A 222 -10.32 1.05 17.58
N PHE A 223 -9.46 0.11 17.32
CA PHE A 223 -9.56 -0.78 16.19
C PHE A 223 -9.31 -2.20 16.65
N PHE A 224 -10.11 -3.13 16.19
CA PHE A 224 -9.97 -4.55 16.44
C PHE A 224 -10.19 -5.30 15.13
N ASP A 225 -9.28 -6.17 14.76
CA ASP A 225 -9.35 -7.01 13.57
C ASP A 225 -9.05 -8.46 13.95
N PHE A 226 -9.97 -9.33 13.66
CA PHE A 226 -9.82 -10.76 13.82
C PHE A 226 -9.79 -11.41 12.45
N ARG A 227 -8.77 -12.23 12.17
CA ARG A 227 -8.68 -13.04 10.96
C ARG A 227 -8.45 -14.50 11.33
N ASN A 228 -9.20 -15.36 10.69
CA ASN A 228 -8.96 -16.79 10.70
C ASN A 228 -8.60 -17.22 9.29
N PHE A 229 -7.51 -17.95 9.13
CA PHE A 229 -7.08 -18.43 7.82
C PHE A 229 -6.81 -19.92 7.81
N THR A 230 -6.93 -20.50 6.62
CA THR A 230 -6.61 -21.90 6.37
C THR A 230 -6.09 -22.08 4.95
N THR A 231 -5.03 -22.89 4.80
CA THR A 231 -4.55 -23.37 3.50
C THR A 231 -5.02 -24.79 3.26
N LYS A 232 -5.06 -25.24 2.00
CA LYS A 232 -5.44 -26.63 1.65
C LYS A 232 -4.33 -27.60 2.01
N TYR A 233 -3.10 -27.28 1.61
CA TYR A 233 -1.91 -28.10 1.83
C TYR A 233 -0.97 -27.45 2.82
N GLY A 234 -0.23 -28.25 3.59
CA GLY A 234 0.85 -27.88 4.45
C GLY A 234 2.19 -27.85 3.71
N SER A 235 3.26 -28.39 4.34
CA SER A 235 4.60 -28.45 3.74
C SER A 235 4.68 -29.31 2.49
N ASP A 236 3.72 -30.21 2.32
CA ASP A 236 3.56 -31.10 1.17
C ASP A 236 2.08 -31.36 0.88
N LEU A 237 1.78 -32.04 -0.22
CA LEU A 237 0.41 -32.34 -0.63
C LEU A 237 -0.30 -33.37 0.25
N THR A 238 0.41 -34.05 1.13
CA THR A 238 -0.17 -35.07 2.03
C THR A 238 -0.39 -34.52 3.43
N SER A 239 0.28 -33.43 3.80
CA SER A 239 0.14 -32.81 5.10
C SER A 239 -1.08 -31.90 5.18
N ALA A 240 -1.70 -31.85 6.35
CA ALA A 240 -2.80 -30.92 6.60
C ALA A 240 -2.38 -29.47 6.41
N GLY A 241 -3.27 -28.66 5.84
CA GLY A 241 -3.00 -27.24 5.61
C GLY A 241 -2.78 -26.47 6.90
N LEU A 242 -2.01 -25.39 6.77
CA LEU A 242 -1.77 -24.45 7.87
C LEU A 242 -3.07 -23.73 8.24
N LYS A 243 -3.31 -23.59 9.53
CA LYS A 243 -4.42 -22.81 10.10
C LYS A 243 -3.87 -21.81 11.09
N GLY A 244 -4.48 -20.64 11.15
CA GLY A 244 -4.08 -19.67 12.16
C GLY A 244 -5.17 -18.64 12.43
N ASN A 245 -5.01 -18.01 13.57
CA ASN A 245 -5.85 -16.91 14.01
C ASN A 245 -4.97 -15.68 14.25
N TYR A 246 -5.45 -14.57 13.75
CA TYR A 246 -4.88 -13.25 13.95
C TYR A 246 -5.81 -12.42 14.82
N ILE A 247 -5.24 -11.75 15.80
CA ILE A 247 -5.93 -10.74 16.59
C ILE A 247 -5.06 -9.48 16.55
N ASP A 248 -5.53 -8.44 15.92
CA ASP A 248 -4.88 -7.13 15.90
C ASP A 248 -5.79 -6.11 16.59
N ALA A 249 -5.28 -5.45 17.61
CA ALA A 249 -6.01 -4.44 18.35
C ALA A 249 -5.14 -3.21 18.58
N VAL A 250 -5.69 -2.05 18.26
CA VAL A 250 -5.07 -0.75 18.50
C VAL A 250 -6.04 0.10 19.32
N VAL A 251 -5.55 0.72 20.38
CA VAL A 251 -6.30 1.66 21.19
C VAL A 251 -5.49 2.94 21.32
N GLY A 252 -6.08 4.07 20.99
CA GLY A 252 -5.48 5.38 21.14
C GLY A 252 -6.30 6.26 22.07
N LEU A 253 -5.61 6.99 22.95
CA LEU A 253 -6.19 7.99 23.82
C LEU A 253 -5.37 9.26 23.69
N ASP A 254 -6.01 10.40 23.47
CA ASP A 254 -5.34 11.70 23.50
C ASP A 254 -6.18 12.77 24.19
N LYS A 255 -5.48 13.68 24.85
CA LYS A 255 -6.06 14.85 25.49
C LYS A 255 -5.49 16.12 24.88
N PRO A 256 -6.34 17.02 24.36
CA PRO A 256 -5.90 18.32 23.90
C PRO A 256 -5.46 19.21 25.07
N PHE A 257 -4.52 20.09 24.82
CA PHE A 257 -4.04 21.13 25.73
C PHE A 257 -3.67 22.41 24.94
N GLN A 258 -3.34 23.51 25.62
CA GLN A 258 -2.99 24.80 24.99
C GLN A 258 -4.03 25.30 23.96
N GLY A 259 -5.32 25.31 24.34
CA GLY A 259 -6.37 25.81 23.47
C GLY A 259 -6.85 24.84 22.39
N GLY A 260 -6.42 23.57 22.43
CA GLY A 260 -6.87 22.51 21.53
C GLY A 260 -5.93 22.17 20.37
N ASP A 261 -4.91 23.01 20.11
CA ASP A 261 -3.98 22.81 19.00
C ASP A 261 -2.87 21.79 19.30
N SER A 262 -2.61 21.52 20.57
CA SER A 262 -1.60 20.55 21.01
C SER A 262 -2.27 19.39 21.76
N ARG A 263 -1.63 18.20 21.71
CA ARG A 263 -2.19 16.99 22.32
C ARG A 263 -1.09 16.15 22.98
N VAL A 264 -1.43 15.51 24.08
CA VAL A 264 -0.66 14.44 24.68
C VAL A 264 -1.48 13.16 24.59
N GLY A 265 -0.85 12.08 24.17
CA GLY A 265 -1.56 10.83 23.97
C GLY A 265 -0.70 9.60 24.14
N VAL A 266 -1.37 8.47 24.09
CA VAL A 266 -0.76 7.14 24.08
C VAL A 266 -1.55 6.25 23.12
N ASP A 267 -0.84 5.54 22.25
CA ASP A 267 -1.38 4.47 21.43
C ASP A 267 -0.88 3.13 21.96
N GLY A 268 -1.78 2.19 22.18
CA GLY A 268 -1.49 0.81 22.52
C GLY A 268 -1.73 -0.09 21.32
N LYS A 269 -0.86 -1.07 21.10
CA LYS A 269 -1.01 -2.10 20.06
C LYS A 269 -0.90 -3.48 20.69
N PHE A 270 -1.78 -4.36 20.30
CA PHE A 270 -1.69 -5.80 20.53
C PHE A 270 -1.80 -6.51 19.20
N LEU A 271 -0.85 -7.39 18.89
CA LEU A 271 -0.94 -8.32 17.78
C LEU A 271 -0.64 -9.72 18.32
N GLY A 272 -1.57 -10.63 18.12
CA GLY A 272 -1.40 -12.06 18.41
C GLY A 272 -1.65 -12.88 17.14
N VAL A 273 -0.71 -13.74 16.81
CA VAL A 273 -0.84 -14.71 15.72
C VAL A 273 -0.64 -16.11 16.30
N PHE A 274 -1.66 -16.91 16.22
CA PHE A 274 -1.73 -18.24 16.79
C PHE A 274 -1.88 -19.26 15.68
N TYR A 275 -0.82 -20.03 15.44
CA TYR A 275 -0.81 -21.08 14.42
C TYR A 275 -1.24 -22.41 15.01
N GLY A 276 -2.03 -23.15 14.28
CA GLY A 276 -2.56 -24.43 14.77
C GLY A 276 -1.53 -25.55 14.85
N GLN A 277 -0.53 -25.56 13.96
CA GLN A 277 0.55 -26.56 13.89
C GLN A 277 1.73 -26.05 13.05
N GLY A 278 2.94 -26.48 13.37
CA GLY A 278 4.13 -26.38 12.51
C GLY A 278 4.81 -25.02 12.46
N MET A 279 4.30 -24.02 13.16
CA MET A 279 4.90 -22.70 13.25
C MET A 279 4.78 -22.15 14.67
N ASP A 280 5.72 -21.32 15.06
CA ASP A 280 5.72 -20.67 16.37
C ASP A 280 4.70 -19.52 16.41
N ASP A 281 3.98 -19.43 17.51
CA ASP A 281 3.07 -18.32 17.78
C ASP A 281 3.85 -17.02 17.94
N PHE A 282 3.25 -15.93 17.49
CA PHE A 282 3.81 -14.59 17.59
C PHE A 282 2.89 -13.69 18.42
N THR A 283 3.47 -12.93 19.35
CA THR A 283 2.74 -11.90 20.08
C THR A 283 3.57 -10.63 20.16
N LEU A 284 2.95 -9.50 19.88
CA LEU A 284 3.52 -8.16 19.99
C LEU A 284 2.61 -7.28 20.85
N LEU A 285 3.19 -6.72 21.91
CA LEU A 285 2.60 -5.65 22.69
C LEU A 285 3.37 -4.36 22.42
N GLY A 286 2.67 -3.29 22.07
CA GLY A 286 3.25 -1.99 21.79
C GLY A 286 2.58 -0.88 22.60
N ALA A 287 3.36 0.10 23.02
CA ALA A 287 2.87 1.35 23.59
C ALA A 287 3.64 2.52 22.96
N ASN A 288 2.91 3.50 22.45
CA ASN A 288 3.47 4.72 21.88
C ASN A 288 2.97 5.94 22.64
N PRO A 289 3.65 6.37 23.72
CA PRO A 289 3.41 7.68 24.29
C PRO A 289 3.93 8.77 23.33
N TYR A 290 3.15 9.83 23.17
CA TYR A 290 3.51 10.92 22.28
C TYR A 290 2.99 12.27 22.74
N VAL A 291 3.62 13.34 22.24
CA VAL A 291 3.12 14.71 22.27
C VAL A 291 3.03 15.21 20.84
N ALA A 292 1.90 15.78 20.48
CA ALA A 292 1.69 16.40 19.19
C ALA A 292 1.42 17.90 19.35
N PHE A 293 2.07 18.70 18.53
CA PHE A 293 1.94 20.14 18.47
C PHE A 293 1.43 20.54 17.09
N GLU A 294 0.51 21.47 17.04
CA GLU A 294 0.00 22.04 15.79
C GLU A 294 0.06 23.55 15.87
N GLY A 295 0.84 24.16 15.00
CA GLY A 295 0.90 25.61 14.80
C GLY A 295 0.23 25.99 13.49
N LEU A 296 0.20 27.28 13.17
CA LEU A 296 -0.42 27.79 11.93
C LEU A 296 0.16 27.15 10.66
N ASN A 297 1.48 26.96 10.65
CA ASN A 297 2.21 26.49 9.46
C ASN A 297 3.03 25.23 9.71
N TRP A 298 2.91 24.60 10.86
CA TRP A 298 3.68 23.41 11.19
C TRP A 298 2.92 22.46 12.07
N LYS A 299 3.25 21.19 11.95
CA LYS A 299 2.80 20.10 12.82
C LYS A 299 4.01 19.29 13.23
N ALA A 300 4.06 18.89 14.49
CA ALA A 300 5.08 18.02 15.02
C ALA A 300 4.45 16.98 15.93
N ARG A 301 4.76 15.72 15.72
CA ARG A 301 4.44 14.62 16.62
C ARG A 301 5.74 14.01 17.09
N LEU A 302 5.96 13.97 18.40
CA LEU A 302 7.13 13.40 19.03
C LEU A 302 6.67 12.21 19.88
N GLY A 303 6.99 11.02 19.47
CA GLY A 303 6.63 9.78 20.15
C GLY A 303 7.78 8.78 20.17
N VAL A 304 7.61 7.75 20.94
CA VAL A 304 8.53 6.61 21.03
C VAL A 304 7.72 5.32 21.13
N ASP A 305 8.10 4.32 20.34
CA ASP A 305 7.49 3.00 20.37
C ASP A 305 8.24 2.10 21.35
N LEU A 306 7.53 1.60 22.35
CA LEU A 306 7.97 0.62 23.31
C LEU A 306 7.35 -0.72 22.95
N LEU A 307 8.16 -1.71 22.55
CA LEU A 307 7.69 -2.91 21.90
C LEU A 307 8.17 -4.15 22.65
N PHE A 308 7.23 -5.02 23.03
CA PHE A 308 7.48 -6.33 23.62
C PHE A 308 7.04 -7.40 22.62
N GLN A 309 7.99 -8.13 22.11
CA GLN A 309 7.79 -9.22 21.16
C GLN A 309 8.04 -10.57 21.85
N MET A 310 7.17 -11.53 21.56
CA MET A 310 7.29 -12.93 21.97
C MET A 310 7.24 -13.79 20.70
N LEU A 311 8.40 -14.31 20.31
CA LEU A 311 8.59 -15.27 19.22
C LEU A 311 9.92 -15.97 19.52
N GLY A 312 9.88 -17.26 19.88
CA GLY A 312 11.09 -17.99 20.28
C GLY A 312 11.81 -17.41 21.50
N GLY A 313 11.12 -16.59 22.31
CA GLY A 313 11.64 -15.85 23.47
C GLY A 313 11.03 -14.45 23.54
N THR A 314 11.34 -13.71 24.61
CA THR A 314 10.85 -12.33 24.79
C THR A 314 11.95 -11.33 24.47
N LYS A 315 11.66 -10.38 23.58
CA LYS A 315 12.54 -9.26 23.22
C LYS A 315 11.84 -7.94 23.52
N PHE A 316 12.54 -7.01 24.15
CA PHE A 316 12.11 -5.63 24.31
C PHE A 316 12.87 -4.74 23.33
N ARG A 317 12.13 -3.91 22.59
CA ARG A 317 12.67 -2.98 21.60
C ARG A 317 12.11 -1.58 21.82
N VAL A 318 12.89 -0.60 21.47
CA VAL A 318 12.50 0.82 21.50
C VAL A 318 12.80 1.43 20.14
N ALA A 319 11.83 2.15 19.58
CA ALA A 319 11.97 2.75 18.28
C ALA A 319 11.45 4.20 18.27
N PRO A 320 12.01 5.10 17.45
CA PRO A 320 11.51 6.46 17.29
C PRO A 320 10.18 6.47 16.55
N ASN A 321 9.33 7.47 16.87
CA ASN A 321 8.10 7.76 16.15
C ASN A 321 7.89 9.28 16.11
N VAL A 322 8.55 9.94 15.16
CA VAL A 322 8.59 11.39 15.03
C VAL A 322 8.09 11.80 13.66
N GLU A 323 7.18 12.76 13.61
CA GLU A 323 6.65 13.33 12.38
C GLU A 323 6.74 14.85 12.45
N LEU A 324 7.27 15.47 11.41
CA LEU A 324 7.41 16.91 11.27
C LEU A 324 6.88 17.32 9.90
N ASP A 325 5.92 18.22 9.87
CA ASP A 325 5.36 18.83 8.67
C ASP A 325 5.42 20.35 8.79
N LEU A 326 5.96 21.02 7.78
CA LEU A 326 6.10 22.47 7.73
C LEU A 326 5.50 23.00 6.42
N LYS A 327 4.44 23.80 6.50
CA LYS A 327 3.92 24.59 5.38
C LYS A 327 4.83 25.79 5.16
N VAL A 328 5.41 25.91 3.97
CA VAL A 328 6.40 26.98 3.70
C VAL A 328 5.70 28.18 3.09
N ALA A 329 5.25 28.09 1.87
CA ALA A 329 4.58 29.19 1.16
C ALA A 329 3.60 28.61 0.13
N GLY A 330 2.47 29.28 -0.06
CA GLY A 330 1.43 28.80 -0.96
C GLY A 330 0.96 27.40 -0.55
N HIS A 331 0.99 26.46 -1.48
CA HIS A 331 0.62 25.05 -1.26
C HIS A 331 1.84 24.12 -1.09
N SER A 332 3.01 24.68 -0.72
CA SER A 332 4.25 23.91 -0.56
C SER A 332 4.51 23.53 0.89
N SER A 333 5.03 22.33 1.12
CA SER A 333 5.38 21.83 2.45
C SER A 333 6.69 21.05 2.43
N LEU A 334 7.40 21.11 3.55
CA LEU A 334 8.50 20.22 3.87
C LEU A 334 8.01 19.19 4.89
N TYR A 335 8.49 17.97 4.80
CA TYR A 335 8.18 16.94 5.76
C TYR A 335 9.40 16.11 6.12
N ALA A 336 9.41 15.59 7.33
CA ALA A 336 10.42 14.65 7.80
C ALA A 336 9.76 13.68 8.80
N HIS A 337 9.87 12.40 8.53
CA HIS A 337 9.36 11.33 9.37
C HIS A 337 10.53 10.44 9.79
N VAL A 338 10.61 10.15 11.06
CA VAL A 338 11.60 9.23 11.64
C VAL A 338 10.83 8.19 12.43
N LYS A 339 10.74 7.01 11.89
CA LYS A 339 10.01 5.88 12.48
C LYS A 339 10.94 4.70 12.69
N GLY A 340 10.52 3.80 13.51
CA GLY A 340 11.09 2.47 13.65
C GLY A 340 9.98 1.52 14.07
N GLY A 341 10.31 0.27 14.35
CA GLY A 341 9.29 -0.66 14.79
C GLY A 341 9.54 -2.10 14.36
N ILE A 342 8.61 -2.96 14.73
CA ILE A 342 8.62 -4.37 14.37
C ILE A 342 7.65 -4.58 13.21
N ASP A 343 8.19 -5.13 12.12
CA ASP A 343 7.42 -5.71 11.02
C ASP A 343 7.22 -7.19 11.37
N ASP A 344 5.99 -7.61 11.55
CA ASP A 344 5.64 -8.93 12.07
C ASP A 344 5.90 -10.06 11.09
N ASN A 345 5.91 -9.77 9.77
CA ASN A 345 6.24 -10.72 8.68
C ASN A 345 5.53 -12.06 8.86
N THR A 346 4.25 -12.01 9.17
CA THR A 346 3.48 -13.21 9.42
C THR A 346 3.27 -14.02 8.14
N TYR A 347 2.81 -15.26 8.28
CA TYR A 347 2.54 -16.08 7.11
C TYR A 347 1.55 -15.43 6.14
N LEU A 348 0.50 -14.75 6.64
CA LEU A 348 -0.44 -14.01 5.79
C LEU A 348 0.22 -12.83 5.08
N ASP A 349 1.14 -12.13 5.72
CA ASP A 349 1.86 -11.02 5.10
C ASP A 349 2.77 -11.53 3.99
N MET A 350 3.47 -12.64 4.21
CA MET A 350 4.27 -13.31 3.19
C MET A 350 3.40 -13.79 2.02
N MET A 351 2.22 -14.37 2.29
CA MET A 351 1.26 -14.77 1.26
C MET A 351 0.68 -13.59 0.48
N ASN A 352 0.53 -12.43 1.12
CA ASN A 352 0.12 -11.20 0.44
C ASN A 352 1.23 -10.63 -0.45
N GLU A 353 2.50 -10.78 -0.05
CA GLU A 353 3.65 -10.39 -0.86
C GLU A 353 3.82 -11.34 -2.05
N SER A 354 3.73 -12.64 -1.81
CA SER A 354 3.75 -13.66 -2.86
C SER A 354 2.91 -14.88 -2.48
N ARG A 355 1.91 -15.20 -3.30
CA ARG A 355 1.11 -16.41 -3.13
C ARG A 355 1.91 -17.71 -3.25
N TYR A 356 3.11 -17.65 -3.84
CA TYR A 356 3.98 -18.81 -4.08
C TYR A 356 4.90 -19.14 -2.90
N ILE A 357 4.64 -18.56 -1.74
CA ILE A 357 5.32 -18.93 -0.49
C ILE A 357 5.09 -20.40 -0.17
N SER A 358 6.14 -21.07 0.28
CA SER A 358 6.06 -22.43 0.79
C SER A 358 5.16 -22.48 2.03
N PRO A 359 4.15 -23.34 2.07
CA PRO A 359 3.36 -23.52 3.28
C PRO A 359 4.24 -23.95 4.46
N MET A 360 3.88 -23.52 5.67
CA MET A 360 4.60 -23.87 6.91
C MET A 360 6.09 -23.47 6.92
N THR A 361 6.48 -22.53 6.07
CA THR A 361 7.81 -21.94 6.16
C THR A 361 7.94 -21.12 7.45
N PRO A 362 8.99 -21.35 8.26
CA PRO A 362 9.21 -20.55 9.47
C PRO A 362 9.31 -19.06 9.11
N VAL A 363 8.55 -18.25 9.80
CA VAL A 363 8.56 -16.79 9.64
C VAL A 363 9.18 -16.15 10.87
N ASN A 364 9.88 -15.04 10.67
CA ASN A 364 10.47 -14.23 11.72
C ASN A 364 10.14 -12.76 11.49
N SER A 365 9.99 -12.02 12.56
CA SER A 365 9.77 -10.58 12.50
C SER A 365 11.05 -9.83 12.19
N SER A 366 10.92 -8.70 11.50
CA SER A 366 12.01 -7.75 11.27
C SER A 366 11.93 -6.59 12.26
N PHE A 367 13.05 -6.00 12.63
CA PHE A 367 13.10 -4.82 13.48
C PHE A 367 13.76 -3.64 12.75
N SER A 368 12.97 -2.66 12.38
CA SER A 368 13.45 -1.40 11.83
C SER A 368 13.95 -0.51 12.96
N ILE A 369 15.28 -0.40 13.11
CA ILE A 369 15.91 0.45 14.12
C ILE A 369 15.54 1.92 13.86
N VAL A 370 15.54 2.30 12.60
CA VAL A 370 15.21 3.64 12.11
C VAL A 370 14.80 3.57 10.65
N ASP A 371 13.75 4.30 10.32
CA ASP A 371 13.28 4.59 8.97
C ASP A 371 13.06 6.10 8.88
N ILE A 372 13.89 6.77 8.10
CA ILE A 372 13.87 8.22 7.91
C ILE A 372 13.40 8.49 6.49
N VAL A 373 12.38 9.29 6.35
CA VAL A 373 11.94 9.84 5.06
C VAL A 373 11.79 11.34 5.21
N ALA A 374 12.43 12.10 4.34
CA ALA A 374 12.29 13.54 4.29
C ALA A 374 12.09 14.01 2.85
N GLY A 375 11.29 15.04 2.67
CA GLY A 375 10.99 15.55 1.34
C GLY A 375 10.34 16.93 1.32
N ALA A 376 10.09 17.37 0.11
CA ALA A 376 9.43 18.62 -0.19
C ALA A 376 8.27 18.36 -1.17
N LYS A 377 7.07 18.79 -0.78
CA LYS A 377 5.90 18.83 -1.66
C LYS A 377 5.72 20.26 -2.13
N ILE A 378 5.76 20.45 -3.44
CA ILE A 378 5.49 21.72 -4.08
C ILE A 378 4.07 21.62 -4.63
N GLY A 379 3.16 22.41 -4.07
CA GLY A 379 1.77 22.44 -4.46
C GLY A 379 1.58 22.93 -5.87
N GLU A 380 0.33 23.08 -6.26
CA GLU A 380 -0.03 23.41 -7.63
C GLU A 380 0.57 24.75 -8.09
N VAL A 381 1.57 24.64 -8.96
CA VAL A 381 2.14 25.78 -9.68
C VAL A 381 1.87 25.56 -11.16
N SER A 382 0.98 26.34 -11.72
CA SER A 382 0.62 26.26 -13.15
C SER A 382 0.17 24.84 -13.57
N GLY A 383 -0.59 24.13 -12.70
CA GLY A 383 -1.11 22.78 -12.99
C GLY A 383 -0.12 21.63 -12.75
N PHE A 384 1.04 21.93 -12.16
CA PHE A 384 2.02 20.90 -11.73
C PHE A 384 2.05 20.75 -10.23
N ARG A 385 2.23 19.53 -9.78
CA ARG A 385 2.56 19.15 -8.40
C ARG A 385 3.83 18.32 -8.42
N PHE A 386 4.74 18.62 -7.49
CA PHE A 386 6.00 17.91 -7.36
C PHE A 386 6.14 17.38 -5.93
N ASP A 387 6.66 16.17 -5.79
CA ASP A 387 7.12 15.61 -4.53
C ASP A 387 8.53 15.07 -4.76
N ILE A 388 9.51 15.54 -3.99
CA ILE A 388 10.89 15.09 -4.03
C ILE A 388 11.23 14.59 -2.64
N PHE A 389 11.72 13.36 -2.55
CA PHE A 389 12.02 12.74 -1.27
C PHE A 389 13.30 11.94 -1.28
N GLY A 390 13.88 11.81 -0.11
CA GLY A 390 14.96 10.89 0.19
C GLY A 390 14.68 10.13 1.47
N GLY A 391 15.26 8.96 1.63
CA GLY A 391 15.06 8.15 2.82
C GLY A 391 16.22 7.23 3.12
N PHE A 392 16.28 6.80 4.38
CA PHE A 392 17.23 5.82 4.87
C PHE A 392 16.53 4.91 5.90
N LYS A 393 16.58 3.61 5.68
CA LYS A 393 16.03 2.59 6.59
C LYS A 393 17.15 1.62 7.00
N LYS A 394 17.20 1.28 8.29
CA LYS A 394 18.07 0.22 8.81
C LYS A 394 17.23 -0.79 9.55
N THR A 395 17.25 -2.05 9.05
CA THR A 395 16.43 -3.14 9.56
C THR A 395 17.31 -4.32 9.96
N GLU A 396 17.05 -4.89 11.13
CA GLU A 396 17.55 -6.19 11.57
C GLU A 396 16.56 -7.27 11.13
N ASP A 397 17.06 -8.42 10.69
CA ASP A 397 16.26 -9.56 10.24
C ASP A 397 15.24 -9.20 9.13
N GLU A 398 15.61 -8.32 8.18
CA GLU A 398 14.79 -8.05 6.99
C GLU A 398 14.62 -9.34 6.18
N HIS A 399 13.40 -9.59 5.70
CA HIS A 399 13.13 -10.76 4.88
C HIS A 399 13.33 -10.49 3.38
N PHE A 400 13.81 -11.51 2.69
CA PHE A 400 13.95 -11.55 1.23
C PHE A 400 13.35 -12.85 0.73
N LEU A 401 12.33 -12.79 -0.12
CA LEU A 401 11.74 -13.98 -0.69
C LEU A 401 12.67 -14.53 -1.77
N VAL A 402 13.17 -15.73 -1.54
CA VAL A 402 14.01 -16.47 -2.48
C VAL A 402 13.39 -17.82 -2.78
N LEU A 403 13.84 -18.46 -3.86
CA LEU A 403 13.41 -19.82 -4.13
C LEU A 403 13.79 -20.75 -2.99
N HIS A 404 12.83 -21.58 -2.58
CA HIS A 404 13.07 -22.60 -1.59
C HIS A 404 14.09 -23.61 -2.12
N GLN A 405 15.32 -23.48 -1.64
CA GLN A 405 16.39 -24.41 -2.02
C GLN A 405 16.34 -25.60 -1.07
N ILE A 406 16.22 -26.79 -1.65
CA ILE A 406 16.42 -28.03 -0.90
C ILE A 406 17.90 -28.09 -0.58
N PHE A 407 18.26 -27.97 0.69
CA PHE A 407 19.63 -28.14 1.16
C PHE A 407 20.17 -29.50 0.76
N PRO A 408 21.51 -29.64 0.55
CA PRO A 408 22.10 -30.82 -0.05
C PRO A 408 21.70 -32.11 0.63
N ALA A 409 21.57 -33.13 -0.20
CA ALA A 409 21.19 -34.48 0.14
C ALA A 409 21.78 -35.00 1.46
N GLY A 410 20.90 -35.38 2.37
CA GLY A 410 21.25 -36.10 3.59
C GLY A 410 20.57 -35.62 4.86
N THR A 411 19.88 -34.48 4.84
CA THR A 411 19.26 -33.99 6.07
C THR A 411 17.75 -34.02 6.10
N PHE A 412 17.04 -33.99 5.00
CA PHE A 412 15.57 -34.08 5.03
C PHE A 412 15.00 -34.53 3.68
N ASP A 413 14.53 -35.76 3.61
CA ASP A 413 13.53 -36.22 2.63
C ASP A 413 12.15 -35.61 2.97
N MET A 414 12.06 -34.27 3.00
CA MET A 414 10.75 -33.64 3.06
C MET A 414 10.28 -33.39 1.63
N PRO A 415 9.12 -33.90 1.24
CA PRO A 415 8.49 -33.56 -0.02
C PRO A 415 8.03 -32.09 0.04
N SER A 416 8.97 -31.18 -0.14
CA SER A 416 8.68 -29.75 -0.21
C SER A 416 8.16 -29.40 -1.61
N ILE A 417 7.31 -28.39 -1.72
CA ILE A 417 6.90 -27.82 -3.00
C ILE A 417 8.14 -27.12 -3.58
N LYS A 418 8.82 -27.75 -4.52
CA LYS A 418 10.15 -27.37 -5.01
C LYS A 418 10.22 -25.96 -5.59
N GLU A 419 9.16 -25.50 -6.22
CA GLU A 419 9.11 -24.20 -6.89
C GLU A 419 8.62 -23.08 -5.97
N SER A 420 8.38 -23.35 -4.71
CA SER A 420 7.88 -22.34 -3.77
C SER A 420 8.97 -21.36 -3.33
N LEU A 421 8.54 -20.24 -2.80
CA LEU A 421 9.41 -19.22 -2.20
C LEU A 421 9.52 -19.43 -0.70
N ALA A 422 10.65 -19.03 -0.13
CA ALA A 422 10.85 -19.01 1.31
C ALA A 422 11.56 -17.71 1.73
N PRO A 423 11.30 -17.17 2.92
CA PRO A 423 11.99 -16.00 3.42
C PRO A 423 13.43 -16.35 3.82
N LEU A 424 14.37 -15.57 3.35
CA LEU A 424 15.75 -15.48 3.82
C LEU A 424 15.87 -14.20 4.64
N TYR A 425 16.45 -14.29 5.82
CA TYR A 425 16.59 -13.13 6.70
C TYR A 425 18.01 -12.59 6.70
N GLY A 426 18.14 -11.26 6.86
CA GLY A 426 19.43 -10.59 6.95
C GLY A 426 19.28 -9.14 7.36
N ASN A 427 20.38 -8.50 7.73
CA ASN A 427 20.38 -7.09 8.10
C ASN A 427 20.43 -6.22 6.84
N LEU A 428 19.52 -5.27 6.73
CA LEU A 428 19.40 -4.38 5.57
C LEU A 428 19.70 -2.93 5.96
N ALA A 429 20.58 -2.29 5.21
CA ALA A 429 20.63 -0.83 5.11
C ALA A 429 20.14 -0.41 3.73
N HIS A 430 19.07 0.38 3.69
CA HIS A 430 18.41 0.85 2.49
C HIS A 430 18.39 2.36 2.43
N SER A 431 18.96 2.93 1.39
CA SER A 431 18.84 4.35 1.05
C SER A 431 18.00 4.49 -0.21
N GLN A 432 17.12 5.48 -0.24
CA GLN A 432 16.28 5.76 -1.40
C GLN A 432 16.27 7.24 -1.73
N PHE A 433 16.10 7.53 -3.00
CA PHE A 433 15.85 8.86 -3.52
C PHE A 433 14.84 8.79 -4.64
N GLY A 434 13.88 9.72 -4.66
CA GLY A 434 12.84 9.69 -5.66
C GLY A 434 12.08 10.99 -5.78
N GLY A 435 11.17 10.99 -6.73
CA GLY A 435 10.26 12.09 -6.95
C GLY A 435 9.01 11.66 -7.68
N MET A 436 7.98 12.46 -7.54
CA MET A 436 6.71 12.32 -8.23
C MET A 436 6.33 13.67 -8.86
N ILE A 437 5.88 13.62 -10.08
CA ILE A 437 5.32 14.77 -10.81
C ILE A 437 3.90 14.40 -11.20
N GLN A 438 2.96 15.26 -10.89
CA GLN A 438 1.58 15.16 -11.35
C GLN A 438 1.22 16.43 -12.13
N SER A 439 0.49 16.28 -13.21
CA SER A 439 0.05 17.41 -14.03
C SER A 439 -1.36 17.21 -14.55
N ASN A 440 -2.14 18.27 -14.50
CA ASN A 440 -3.45 18.43 -15.12
C ASN A 440 -3.57 19.75 -15.88
N ILE A 441 -2.45 20.26 -16.41
CA ILE A 441 -2.39 21.53 -17.16
C ILE A 441 -3.40 21.55 -18.30
N TRP A 442 -3.49 20.44 -19.00
CA TRP A 442 -4.47 20.26 -20.05
C TRP A 442 -5.65 19.46 -19.49
N SER A 443 -6.78 20.13 -19.31
CA SER A 443 -7.97 19.59 -18.64
C SER A 443 -8.39 18.15 -19.04
N PRO A 444 -8.27 17.71 -20.33
CA PRO A 444 -8.55 16.32 -20.68
C PRO A 444 -7.50 15.30 -20.24
N LEU A 445 -6.31 15.74 -19.81
CA LEU A 445 -5.17 14.86 -19.51
C LEU A 445 -4.68 15.03 -18.07
N ASP A 446 -4.84 13.96 -17.30
CA ASP A 446 -4.17 13.80 -16.01
C ASP A 446 -2.99 12.86 -16.18
N ILE A 447 -1.80 13.28 -15.81
CA ILE A 447 -0.58 12.48 -15.87
C ILE A 447 0.15 12.47 -14.53
N ALA A 448 0.66 11.32 -14.14
CA ALA A 448 1.55 11.17 -13.00
C ALA A 448 2.79 10.35 -13.42
N LEU A 449 3.95 10.85 -13.03
CA LEU A 449 5.24 10.18 -13.17
C LEU A 449 5.85 10.03 -11.77
N ARG A 450 6.24 8.81 -11.43
CA ARG A 450 7.02 8.51 -10.22
C ARG A 450 8.32 7.82 -10.61
N VAL A 451 9.43 8.28 -10.04
CA VAL A 451 10.75 7.69 -10.23
C VAL A 451 11.38 7.47 -8.86
N LYS A 452 12.01 6.31 -8.67
CA LYS A 452 12.69 5.96 -7.42
C LYS A 452 13.96 5.17 -7.71
N LYS A 453 15.06 5.57 -7.09
CA LYS A 453 16.32 4.84 -7.05
C LYS A 453 16.57 4.34 -5.63
N ASN A 454 16.87 3.06 -5.51
CA ASN A 454 17.15 2.38 -4.27
C ASN A 454 18.61 1.89 -4.25
N PHE A 455 19.22 1.96 -3.06
CA PHE A 455 20.55 1.45 -2.79
C PHE A 455 20.46 0.54 -1.56
N TYR A 456 20.94 -0.69 -1.70
CA TYR A 456 20.85 -1.70 -0.67
C TYR A 456 22.22 -2.21 -0.27
N THR A 457 22.40 -2.39 1.04
CA THR A 457 23.51 -3.14 1.61
C THR A 457 22.93 -4.20 2.52
N VAL A 458 23.24 -5.48 2.23
CA VAL A 458 22.71 -6.64 2.95
C VAL A 458 23.86 -7.36 3.64
N ASN A 459 23.68 -7.70 4.90
CA ASN A 459 24.63 -8.43 5.73
C ASN A 459 23.91 -9.52 6.54
N ASP A 460 24.70 -10.40 7.16
CA ASP A 460 24.22 -11.40 8.12
C ASP A 460 23.17 -12.39 7.59
N THR A 461 23.19 -12.65 6.28
CA THR A 461 22.35 -13.70 5.66
C THR A 461 22.98 -15.09 5.66
N GLY A 462 24.26 -15.19 6.03
CA GLY A 462 25.05 -16.41 5.80
C GLY A 462 25.50 -16.62 4.34
N ILE A 463 25.11 -15.73 3.42
CA ILE A 463 25.44 -15.79 1.99
C ILE A 463 26.50 -14.72 1.68
N PRO A 464 27.66 -15.07 1.10
CA PRO A 464 28.63 -14.09 0.65
C PRO A 464 28.03 -13.16 -0.42
N ASP A 465 28.34 -11.86 -0.33
CA ASP A 465 27.87 -10.84 -1.29
C ASP A 465 26.35 -10.84 -1.52
N ALA A 466 25.57 -11.14 -0.49
CA ALA A 466 24.12 -11.17 -0.56
C ALA A 466 23.54 -9.88 -1.14
N LYS A 467 22.48 -10.01 -1.93
CA LYS A 467 21.74 -8.91 -2.53
C LYS A 467 20.38 -8.74 -1.84
N ALA A 468 19.75 -7.58 -2.02
CA ALA A 468 18.37 -7.40 -1.65
C ALA A 468 17.47 -8.11 -2.68
N TYR A 469 17.28 -9.42 -2.48
CA TYR A 469 16.62 -10.27 -3.46
C TYR A 469 15.18 -9.82 -3.71
N ASN A 470 14.81 -9.79 -4.99
CA ASN A 470 13.55 -9.34 -5.53
C ASN A 470 13.17 -7.87 -5.23
N LYS A 471 14.03 -7.11 -4.53
CA LYS A 471 13.84 -5.67 -4.31
C LYS A 471 14.50 -4.90 -5.48
N PRO A 472 13.74 -4.04 -6.20
CA PRO A 472 14.28 -3.34 -7.37
C PRO A 472 15.24 -2.21 -6.96
N GLY A 473 16.36 -2.08 -7.68
CA GLY A 473 17.29 -0.98 -7.53
C GLY A 473 16.82 0.32 -8.21
N PHE A 474 15.93 0.22 -9.22
CA PHE A 474 15.33 1.36 -9.90
C PHE A 474 13.90 1.06 -10.32
N GLU A 475 13.00 2.01 -10.11
CA GLU A 475 11.58 1.91 -10.44
C GLU A 475 11.08 3.20 -11.09
N THR A 476 10.23 3.05 -12.09
CA THR A 476 9.48 4.15 -12.70
C THR A 476 8.04 3.71 -12.94
N ASP A 477 7.10 4.56 -12.58
CA ASP A 477 5.67 4.36 -12.82
C ASP A 477 5.14 5.61 -13.53
N ILE A 478 4.55 5.44 -14.71
CA ILE A 478 3.90 6.50 -15.46
C ILE A 478 2.44 6.12 -15.62
N SER A 479 1.55 6.94 -15.15
CA SER A 479 0.11 6.78 -15.35
C SER A 479 -0.48 8.02 -16.00
N ALA A 480 -1.37 7.81 -16.94
CA ALA A 480 -2.10 8.89 -17.57
C ALA A 480 -3.57 8.51 -17.80
N THR A 481 -4.45 9.48 -17.63
CA THR A 481 -5.86 9.37 -17.97
C THR A 481 -6.21 10.48 -18.94
N PHE A 482 -6.64 10.11 -20.15
CA PHE A 482 -7.06 11.05 -21.18
C PHE A 482 -8.57 10.96 -21.37
N SER A 483 -9.27 12.02 -21.02
CA SER A 483 -10.71 12.18 -21.21
C SER A 483 -10.98 12.78 -22.59
N ALA A 484 -11.00 11.92 -23.63
CA ALA A 484 -11.18 12.37 -25.02
C ALA A 484 -12.55 13.03 -25.25
N MET A 485 -13.56 12.55 -24.55
CA MET A 485 -14.94 13.08 -24.53
C MET A 485 -15.48 12.93 -23.10
N SER A 486 -16.60 13.55 -22.80
CA SER A 486 -17.28 13.41 -21.50
C SER A 486 -17.60 11.95 -21.15
N ASN A 487 -17.80 11.11 -22.15
CA ASN A 487 -18.17 9.69 -22.03
C ASN A 487 -17.08 8.72 -22.52
N LEU A 488 -15.91 9.20 -22.97
CA LEU A 488 -14.82 8.36 -23.45
C LEU A 488 -13.50 8.70 -22.75
N LYS A 489 -12.95 7.73 -22.03
CA LYS A 489 -11.68 7.86 -21.30
C LYS A 489 -10.72 6.78 -21.73
N PHE A 490 -9.46 7.16 -21.90
CA PHE A 490 -8.34 6.26 -22.10
C PHE A 490 -7.44 6.30 -20.88
N THR A 491 -6.89 5.15 -20.50
CA THR A 491 -5.88 5.02 -19.45
C THR A 491 -4.62 4.43 -20.04
N PHE A 492 -3.50 4.95 -19.60
CA PHE A 492 -2.16 4.50 -19.94
C PHE A 492 -1.39 4.23 -18.65
N ASN A 493 -0.74 3.09 -18.55
CA ASN A 493 0.16 2.78 -17.43
C ASN A 493 1.42 2.14 -18.00
N TYR A 494 2.57 2.67 -17.61
CA TYR A 494 3.87 2.09 -17.89
C TYR A 494 4.63 1.91 -16.58
N TYR A 495 5.08 0.68 -16.33
CA TYR A 495 5.88 0.32 -15.18
C TYR A 495 7.23 -0.22 -15.62
N PHE A 496 8.29 0.36 -15.07
CA PHE A 496 9.64 -0.14 -15.20
C PHE A 496 10.19 -0.54 -13.83
N SER A 497 10.82 -1.72 -13.77
CA SER A 497 11.54 -2.18 -12.59
C SER A 497 12.85 -2.86 -13.02
N GLY A 498 13.96 -2.33 -12.53
CA GLY A 498 15.29 -2.79 -12.92
C GLY A 498 16.20 -3.06 -11.75
N ASP A 499 17.34 -3.67 -12.05
CA ASP A 499 18.38 -4.03 -11.09
C ASP A 499 17.86 -4.95 -9.98
N ARG A 500 17.15 -6.00 -10.40
CA ARG A 500 16.56 -7.04 -9.55
C ARG A 500 17.45 -8.27 -9.52
N TRP A 501 17.54 -8.88 -8.35
CA TRP A 501 18.36 -10.07 -8.13
C TRP A 501 17.53 -11.16 -7.46
N SER A 502 17.87 -12.40 -7.75
CA SER A 502 17.39 -13.58 -7.04
C SER A 502 18.57 -14.44 -6.59
N TYR A 503 18.29 -15.45 -5.78
CA TYR A 503 19.26 -16.41 -5.31
C TYR A 503 18.86 -17.80 -5.74
N LEU A 504 19.75 -18.48 -6.48
CA LEU A 504 19.52 -19.80 -7.03
C LEU A 504 20.82 -20.60 -7.03
N ASN A 505 20.79 -21.86 -6.62
CA ASN A 505 21.93 -22.78 -6.65
C ASN A 505 23.21 -22.15 -6.05
N PHE A 506 23.07 -21.52 -4.89
CA PHE A 506 24.17 -20.85 -4.16
C PHE A 506 24.82 -19.68 -4.92
N ALA A 507 24.14 -19.12 -5.91
CA ALA A 507 24.64 -17.99 -6.69
C ALA A 507 23.62 -16.84 -6.76
N ASN A 508 24.15 -15.63 -6.83
CA ASN A 508 23.36 -14.43 -7.16
C ASN A 508 23.02 -14.44 -8.65
N VAL A 509 21.75 -14.40 -8.99
CA VAL A 509 21.26 -14.37 -10.37
C VAL A 509 20.58 -13.04 -10.64
N LYS A 510 21.03 -12.33 -11.66
CA LYS A 510 20.39 -11.08 -12.08
C LYS A 510 19.13 -11.39 -12.88
N MET A 511 18.01 -10.82 -12.47
CA MET A 511 16.74 -10.98 -13.15
C MET A 511 16.60 -9.98 -14.30
N SER A 512 15.78 -10.35 -15.29
CA SER A 512 15.38 -9.42 -16.37
C SER A 512 14.64 -8.21 -15.79
N ASN A 513 14.83 -7.05 -16.41
CA ASN A 513 14.04 -5.87 -16.08
C ASN A 513 12.58 -6.10 -16.46
N ILE A 514 11.68 -5.46 -15.74
CA ILE A 514 10.27 -5.39 -16.10
C ILE A 514 10.04 -4.12 -16.90
N ASN A 515 9.44 -4.24 -18.08
CA ASN A 515 8.87 -3.15 -18.87
C ASN A 515 7.43 -3.53 -19.19
N ASP A 516 6.49 -3.00 -18.46
CA ASP A 516 5.08 -3.35 -18.60
C ASP A 516 4.27 -2.13 -19.04
N LEU A 517 3.71 -2.21 -20.24
CA LEU A 517 2.89 -1.17 -20.84
C LEU A 517 1.45 -1.66 -20.96
N ASN A 518 0.54 -0.94 -20.36
CA ASN A 518 -0.86 -1.27 -20.29
C ASN A 518 -1.72 -0.11 -20.77
N LEU A 519 -2.75 -0.42 -21.56
CA LEU A 519 -3.75 0.54 -22.04
C LEU A 519 -5.15 0.11 -21.62
N GLY A 520 -5.99 1.08 -21.36
CA GLY A 520 -7.41 0.86 -21.11
C GLY A 520 -8.26 1.89 -21.81
N ALA A 521 -9.51 1.54 -22.09
CA ALA A 521 -10.53 2.44 -22.59
C ALA A 521 -11.83 2.18 -21.86
N VAL A 522 -12.56 3.23 -21.52
CA VAL A 522 -13.90 3.16 -20.94
C VAL A 522 -14.80 4.08 -21.72
N TYR A 523 -15.90 3.53 -22.23
CA TYR A 523 -16.93 4.26 -22.95
C TYR A 523 -18.25 4.15 -22.19
N ASP A 524 -18.72 5.27 -21.64
CA ASP A 524 -20.05 5.36 -21.01
C ASP A 524 -21.12 5.53 -22.11
N LEU A 525 -21.88 4.47 -22.38
CA LEU A 525 -23.00 4.50 -23.32
C LEU A 525 -24.14 5.39 -22.83
N ASN A 526 -24.39 5.34 -21.52
CA ASN A 526 -25.32 6.19 -20.79
C ASN A 526 -24.96 6.17 -19.30
N GLU A 527 -25.75 6.83 -18.46
CA GLU A 527 -25.51 6.89 -17.00
C GLU A 527 -25.49 5.52 -16.30
N SER A 528 -26.15 4.52 -16.89
CA SER A 528 -26.28 3.17 -16.32
C SER A 528 -25.32 2.16 -16.92
N PHE A 529 -24.86 2.34 -18.14
CA PHE A 529 -24.12 1.31 -18.87
C PHE A 529 -22.82 1.84 -19.47
N ALA A 530 -21.71 1.18 -19.17
CA ALA A 530 -20.40 1.45 -19.72
C ALA A 530 -19.75 0.18 -20.27
N ILE A 531 -18.96 0.33 -21.32
CA ILE A 531 -18.09 -0.72 -21.88
C ILE A 531 -16.65 -0.37 -21.52
N HIS A 532 -15.84 -1.38 -21.21
CA HIS A 532 -14.42 -1.19 -20.96
C HIS A 532 -13.57 -2.23 -21.72
N LEU A 533 -12.42 -1.78 -22.17
CA LEU A 533 -11.40 -2.59 -22.82
C LEU A 533 -10.09 -2.39 -22.08
N LYS A 534 -9.30 -3.45 -21.93
CA LYS A 534 -7.97 -3.43 -21.34
C LYS A 534 -7.02 -4.24 -22.23
N ALA A 535 -5.80 -3.76 -22.40
CA ALA A 535 -4.73 -4.48 -23.09
C ALA A 535 -3.47 -4.32 -22.23
N ASN A 536 -2.91 -5.43 -21.77
CA ASN A 536 -1.76 -5.48 -20.87
C ASN A 536 -0.57 -6.13 -21.57
N ASN A 537 0.63 -5.77 -21.09
CA ASN A 537 1.91 -6.21 -21.65
C ASN A 537 2.00 -5.99 -23.18
N LEU A 538 1.69 -4.76 -23.61
CA LEU A 538 1.73 -4.37 -25.02
C LEU A 538 3.13 -4.44 -25.64
N LEU A 539 4.17 -4.40 -24.81
CA LEU A 539 5.55 -4.55 -25.26
C LEU A 539 5.94 -6.02 -25.51
N LEU A 540 5.03 -6.96 -25.28
CA LEU A 540 5.23 -8.40 -25.48
C LEU A 540 6.44 -8.94 -24.73
N GLN A 541 6.85 -8.27 -23.66
CA GLN A 541 8.05 -8.66 -22.93
C GLN A 541 7.77 -9.88 -22.03
N LYS A 542 8.69 -10.83 -22.06
CA LYS A 542 8.75 -11.92 -21.09
C LYS A 542 9.60 -11.47 -19.91
N TYR A 543 9.06 -11.50 -18.70
CA TYR A 543 9.78 -11.18 -17.48
C TYR A 543 9.25 -12.01 -16.31
N ASP A 544 10.12 -12.29 -15.36
CA ASP A 544 9.76 -12.96 -14.12
C ASP A 544 9.32 -11.92 -13.07
N ILE A 545 8.19 -12.16 -12.42
CA ILE A 545 7.80 -11.43 -11.22
C ILE A 545 8.66 -11.90 -10.05
N TRP A 546 8.70 -13.19 -9.84
CA TRP A 546 9.63 -13.92 -8.98
C TRP A 546 10.43 -14.84 -9.89
N TYR A 547 11.70 -15.07 -9.60
CA TYR A 547 12.53 -15.91 -10.46
C TYR A 547 11.86 -17.26 -10.72
N GLY A 548 11.71 -17.60 -12.02
CA GLY A 548 10.99 -18.80 -12.45
C GLY A 548 9.46 -18.67 -12.48
N TYR A 549 8.89 -17.55 -12.06
CA TYR A 549 7.47 -17.25 -12.15
C TYR A 549 7.22 -16.09 -13.12
N PRO A 550 7.12 -16.37 -14.40
CA PRO A 550 6.91 -15.35 -15.42
C PRO A 550 5.51 -14.74 -15.35
N ALA A 551 5.42 -13.45 -15.73
CA ALA A 551 4.16 -12.78 -15.95
C ALA A 551 3.44 -13.33 -17.18
N GLN A 552 2.14 -13.07 -17.28
CA GLN A 552 1.40 -13.29 -18.53
C GLN A 552 2.01 -12.46 -19.67
N GLY A 553 2.05 -13.04 -20.87
CA GLY A 553 2.32 -12.30 -22.07
C GLY A 553 1.22 -11.27 -22.38
N PHE A 554 1.16 -10.81 -23.62
CA PHE A 554 0.08 -9.92 -24.04
C PHE A 554 -1.29 -10.48 -23.67
N ASN A 555 -2.07 -9.70 -22.94
CA ASN A 555 -3.44 -10.05 -22.66
C ASN A 555 -4.40 -8.88 -22.93
N ALA A 556 -5.54 -9.22 -23.52
CA ALA A 556 -6.61 -8.28 -23.81
C ALA A 556 -7.91 -8.77 -23.16
N MET A 557 -8.62 -7.83 -22.55
CA MET A 557 -9.90 -8.09 -21.91
C MET A 557 -10.94 -7.06 -22.35
N GLY A 558 -12.16 -7.52 -22.54
CA GLY A 558 -13.32 -6.65 -22.77
C GLY A 558 -14.41 -6.93 -21.75
N GLY A 559 -15.15 -5.90 -21.40
CA GLY A 559 -16.20 -6.06 -20.40
C GLY A 559 -17.17 -4.89 -20.38
N PHE A 560 -18.11 -4.98 -19.46
CA PHE A 560 -19.12 -3.95 -19.24
C PHE A 560 -19.35 -3.68 -17.76
N THR A 561 -19.89 -2.52 -17.48
CA THR A 561 -20.36 -2.13 -16.16
C THR A 561 -21.80 -1.64 -16.25
N PHE A 562 -22.68 -2.19 -15.43
CA PHE A 562 -24.07 -1.77 -15.30
C PHE A 562 -24.29 -1.16 -13.91
N LYS A 563 -24.83 0.05 -13.86
CA LYS A 563 -25.14 0.81 -12.63
C LYS A 563 -26.68 0.91 -12.50
N PHE A 564 -27.23 0.58 -11.33
CA PHE A 564 -28.68 0.52 -11.09
C PHE A 564 -29.08 1.10 -9.74
#